data_16ed1c4022f2269c1a9b2ef90eece8c2
#
_entry.id   16ed1c4022f2269c1a9b2ef90eece8c2
#
_cell.length_a   1.000
_cell.length_b   1.000
_cell.length_c   1.000
_cell.angle_alpha   90.00
_cell.angle_beta   90.00
_cell.angle_gamma   90.00
#
_symmetry.space_group_name_H-M   'P 1'
#
loop_
_entity.id
_entity.type
_entity.pdbx_description
1 polymer ?
#
loop_
_entity_poly.entity_id
_entity_poly.type
_entity_poly.pdbx_seq_one_letter_code
_entity_poly.pdbx_strand_id
1 'polypeptide(L)'
;VCVWPLAAAAGAVPFVLSGVLGPVDALFESVSCITSTGISFLGPTAPYSLQLWRSIIAWMGSLSFVVMLVTVMPAVCGSFGLVLTYEHSLSFSPLLVRMKRSAWQALRIYAGLTAISLFLFYLAGLGPLDSLSMAMMSLSTGGGADLPVFMLQNNPWLEMAAILSMLLACGNFLLYRQAV
;
A
#
# COMPACT_ATOMS: atom_id res chain seq x y z
N VAL A 1 13.35 -8.74 -10.11
CA VAL A 1 12.17 -8.95 -10.98
C VAL A 1 11.31 -10.09 -10.44
N CYS A 2 11.89 -11.19 -9.94
CA CYS A 2 11.13 -12.38 -9.47
C CYS A 2 10.35 -12.18 -8.14
N VAL A 3 10.62 -11.14 -7.38
CA VAL A 3 9.99 -10.92 -6.06
C VAL A 3 8.49 -10.66 -6.18
N TRP A 4 8.05 -9.89 -7.16
CA TRP A 4 6.65 -9.55 -7.38
C TRP A 4 5.78 -10.77 -7.76
N PRO A 5 6.18 -11.61 -8.73
CA PRO A 5 5.44 -12.85 -9.03
C PRO A 5 5.38 -13.81 -7.85
N LEU A 6 6.47 -13.95 -7.09
CA LEU A 6 6.48 -14.79 -5.90
C LEU A 6 5.57 -14.25 -4.79
N ALA A 7 5.58 -12.94 -4.56
CA ALA A 7 4.68 -12.30 -3.60
C ALA A 7 3.20 -12.47 -4.02
N ALA A 8 2.90 -12.33 -5.32
CA ALA A 8 1.56 -12.55 -5.85
C ALA A 8 1.10 -14.01 -5.66
N ALA A 9 1.96 -14.98 -5.96
CA ALA A 9 1.65 -16.38 -5.75
C ALA A 9 1.42 -16.70 -4.26
N ALA A 10 2.27 -16.20 -3.37
CA ALA A 10 2.09 -16.36 -1.93
C ALA A 10 0.81 -15.69 -1.41
N GLY A 11 0.49 -14.50 -1.91
CA GLY A 11 -0.74 -13.77 -1.56
C GLY A 11 -2.02 -14.45 -2.03
N ALA A 12 -1.97 -15.24 -3.11
CA ALA A 12 -3.10 -15.99 -3.63
C ALA A 12 -3.47 -17.22 -2.76
N VAL A 13 -2.52 -17.76 -2.01
CA VAL A 13 -2.70 -19.01 -1.25
C VAL A 13 -3.92 -18.97 -0.31
N PRO A 14 -4.14 -17.96 0.54
CA PRO A 14 -5.32 -17.92 1.42
C PRO A 14 -6.64 -17.89 0.66
N PHE A 15 -6.70 -17.21 -0.49
CA PHE A 15 -7.92 -17.15 -1.31
C PHE A 15 -8.28 -18.53 -1.90
N VAL A 16 -7.27 -19.29 -2.34
CA VAL A 16 -7.47 -20.67 -2.83
C VAL A 16 -7.86 -21.61 -1.69
N LEU A 17 -7.15 -21.55 -0.56
CA LEU A 17 -7.40 -22.42 0.59
C LEU A 17 -8.77 -22.21 1.22
N SER A 18 -9.30 -21.01 1.14
CA SER A 18 -10.67 -20.72 1.62
C SER A 18 -11.77 -21.33 0.76
N GLY A 19 -11.46 -21.78 -0.47
CA GLY A 19 -12.43 -22.28 -1.43
C GLY A 19 -13.39 -21.25 -2.02
N VAL A 20 -13.16 -19.96 -1.74
CA VAL A 20 -14.04 -18.86 -2.23
C VAL A 20 -13.71 -18.51 -3.67
N LEU A 21 -12.43 -18.56 -4.06
CA LEU A 21 -11.96 -18.24 -5.40
C LEU A 21 -11.24 -19.42 -6.04
N GLY A 22 -11.40 -19.56 -7.35
CA GLY A 22 -10.60 -20.48 -8.16
C GLY A 22 -9.12 -20.06 -8.17
N PRO A 23 -8.18 -20.97 -8.53
CA PRO A 23 -6.74 -20.65 -8.52
C PRO A 23 -6.35 -19.44 -9.37
N VAL A 24 -6.99 -19.29 -10.53
CA VAL A 24 -6.73 -18.18 -11.47
C VAL A 24 -7.28 -16.87 -10.91
N ASP A 25 -8.51 -16.89 -10.39
CA ASP A 25 -9.16 -15.71 -9.80
C ASP A 25 -8.43 -15.25 -8.54
N ALA A 26 -7.96 -16.20 -7.71
CA ALA A 26 -7.16 -15.93 -6.52
C ALA A 26 -5.81 -15.28 -6.87
N LEU A 27 -5.15 -15.76 -7.93
CA LEU A 27 -3.92 -15.14 -8.42
C LEU A 27 -4.19 -13.73 -8.94
N PHE A 28 -5.25 -13.55 -9.72
CA PHE A 28 -5.66 -12.24 -10.21
C PHE A 28 -5.95 -11.27 -9.05
N GLU A 29 -6.72 -11.71 -8.05
CA GLU A 29 -7.03 -10.92 -6.85
C GLU A 29 -5.75 -10.49 -6.12
N SER A 30 -4.81 -11.42 -5.93
CA SER A 30 -3.53 -11.13 -5.28
C SER A 30 -2.69 -10.13 -6.09
N VAL A 31 -2.60 -10.29 -7.41
CA VAL A 31 -1.89 -9.35 -8.29
C VAL A 31 -2.55 -7.98 -8.24
N SER A 32 -3.88 -7.91 -8.34
CA SER A 32 -4.65 -6.67 -8.28
C SER A 32 -4.40 -5.91 -6.97
N CYS A 33 -4.33 -6.63 -5.84
CA CYS A 33 -4.01 -6.04 -4.53
C CYS A 33 -2.58 -5.51 -4.47
N ILE A 34 -1.58 -6.32 -4.83
CA ILE A 34 -0.16 -5.94 -4.75
C ILE A 34 0.15 -4.75 -5.65
N THR A 35 -0.48 -4.67 -6.82
CA THR A 35 -0.30 -3.57 -7.77
C THR A 35 -1.17 -2.36 -7.49
N SER A 36 -1.98 -2.41 -6.42
CA SER A 36 -2.95 -1.34 -6.07
C SER A 36 -3.94 -1.02 -7.19
N THR A 37 -4.27 -2.01 -8.03
CA THR A 37 -5.22 -1.85 -9.14
C THR A 37 -6.67 -1.76 -8.65
N GLY A 38 -7.00 -2.48 -7.56
CA GLY A 38 -8.28 -2.38 -6.89
C GLY A 38 -9.45 -3.13 -7.51
N ILE A 39 -9.23 -3.84 -8.61
CA ILE A 39 -10.26 -4.71 -9.23
C ILE A 39 -10.37 -5.99 -8.39
N SER A 40 -11.59 -6.36 -8.00
CA SER A 40 -11.84 -7.52 -7.14
C SER A 40 -12.90 -8.45 -7.70
N PHE A 41 -12.64 -9.74 -7.56
CA PHE A 41 -13.62 -10.81 -7.75
C PHE A 41 -14.25 -11.27 -6.44
N LEU A 42 -13.77 -10.77 -5.29
CA LEU A 42 -14.41 -11.04 -4.00
C LEU A 42 -15.77 -10.33 -3.95
N GLY A 43 -16.82 -11.11 -3.76
CA GLY A 43 -18.16 -10.58 -3.54
C GLY A 43 -18.32 -9.97 -2.15
N PRO A 44 -19.37 -9.16 -1.93
CA PRO A 44 -19.65 -8.52 -0.64
C PRO A 44 -19.97 -9.52 0.50
N THR A 45 -20.22 -10.77 0.16
CA THR A 45 -20.47 -11.87 1.10
C THR A 45 -19.21 -12.63 1.49
N ALA A 46 -18.04 -12.21 1.03
CA ALA A 46 -16.78 -12.88 1.33
C ALA A 46 -16.46 -12.82 2.83
N PRO A 47 -15.83 -13.87 3.39
CA PRO A 47 -15.42 -13.90 4.79
C PRO A 47 -14.55 -12.69 5.14
N TYR A 48 -14.79 -12.10 6.30
CA TYR A 48 -14.06 -10.92 6.78
C TYR A 48 -12.54 -11.13 6.83
N SER A 49 -12.08 -12.35 7.13
CA SER A 49 -10.66 -12.70 7.12
C SER A 49 -10.00 -12.52 5.77
N LEU A 50 -10.71 -12.80 4.67
CA LEU A 50 -10.20 -12.59 3.31
C LEU A 50 -10.17 -11.12 2.92
N GLN A 51 -11.16 -10.35 3.36
CA GLN A 51 -11.19 -8.90 3.17
C GLN A 51 -10.01 -8.23 3.88
N LEU A 52 -9.76 -8.62 5.14
CA LEU A 52 -8.61 -8.13 5.90
C LEU A 52 -7.29 -8.56 5.25
N TRP A 53 -7.18 -9.81 4.79
CA TRP A 53 -6.01 -10.31 4.07
C TRP A 53 -5.74 -9.50 2.81
N ARG A 54 -6.77 -9.20 2.04
CA ARG A 54 -6.73 -8.33 0.87
C ARG A 54 -6.15 -6.96 1.21
N SER A 55 -6.65 -6.33 2.26
CA SER A 55 -6.19 -5.02 2.73
C SER A 55 -4.71 -5.04 3.13
N ILE A 56 -4.25 -6.10 3.78
CA ILE A 56 -2.84 -6.30 4.16
C ILE A 56 -1.95 -6.40 2.93
N ILE A 57 -2.34 -7.22 1.93
CA ILE A 57 -1.54 -7.39 0.70
C ILE A 57 -1.46 -6.07 -0.07
N ALA A 58 -2.57 -5.34 -0.21
CA ALA A 58 -2.59 -4.05 -0.89
C ALA A 58 -1.71 -3.03 -0.16
N TRP A 59 -1.76 -2.99 1.16
CA TRP A 59 -0.93 -2.13 2.00
C TRP A 59 0.57 -2.44 1.84
N MET A 60 0.95 -3.72 1.86
CA MET A 60 2.33 -4.15 1.64
C MET A 60 2.81 -3.86 0.22
N GLY A 61 1.95 -4.05 -0.78
CA GLY A 61 2.23 -3.78 -2.18
C GLY A 61 2.55 -2.31 -2.42
N SER A 62 1.69 -1.41 -1.96
CA SER A 62 1.89 0.02 -2.11
C SER A 62 3.11 0.52 -1.32
N LEU A 63 3.35 0.00 -0.11
CA LEU A 63 4.55 0.31 0.66
C LEU A 63 5.82 -0.07 -0.11
N SER A 64 5.85 -1.27 -0.71
CA SER A 64 7.01 -1.72 -1.48
C SER A 64 7.26 -0.85 -2.71
N PHE A 65 6.20 -0.36 -3.36
CA PHE A 65 6.29 0.59 -4.46
C PHE A 65 6.85 1.94 -4.00
N VAL A 66 6.37 2.48 -2.88
CA VAL A 66 6.89 3.73 -2.30
C VAL A 66 8.37 3.60 -1.94
N VAL A 67 8.76 2.50 -1.31
CA VAL A 67 10.17 2.22 -0.99
C VAL A 67 11.02 2.15 -2.25
N MET A 68 10.55 1.45 -3.28
CA MET A 68 11.23 1.38 -4.57
C MET A 68 11.39 2.78 -5.18
N LEU A 69 10.35 3.59 -5.21
CA LEU A 69 10.38 4.93 -5.77
C LEU A 69 11.36 5.83 -5.02
N VAL A 70 11.32 5.86 -3.70
CA VAL A 70 12.22 6.68 -2.88
C VAL A 70 13.68 6.25 -2.97
N THR A 71 13.95 4.97 -3.23
CA THR A 71 15.31 4.43 -3.32
C THR A 71 15.90 4.54 -4.73
N VAL A 72 15.08 4.29 -5.76
CA VAL A 72 15.55 4.24 -7.16
C VAL A 72 15.56 5.62 -7.81
N MET A 73 14.56 6.47 -7.54
CA MET A 73 14.42 7.76 -8.19
C MET A 73 15.65 8.70 -7.99
N PRO A 74 16.23 8.82 -6.77
CA PRO A 74 17.45 9.62 -6.59
C PRO A 74 18.65 9.05 -7.34
N ALA A 75 18.74 7.74 -7.52
CA ALA A 75 19.81 7.11 -8.27
C ALA A 75 19.68 7.38 -9.77
N VAL A 76 18.47 7.37 -10.31
CA VAL A 76 18.18 7.65 -11.71
C VAL A 76 18.34 9.14 -12.03
N CYS A 77 17.74 10.02 -11.22
CA CYS A 77 17.82 11.47 -11.42
C CYS A 77 19.23 12.03 -11.14
N GLY A 78 19.95 11.45 -10.19
CA GLY A 78 21.34 11.82 -9.89
C GLY A 78 22.31 11.42 -11.01
N SER A 79 22.04 10.32 -11.72
CA SER A 79 22.85 9.89 -12.87
C SER A 79 22.75 10.81 -14.08
N PHE A 80 21.62 11.45 -14.32
CA PHE A 80 21.45 12.34 -15.48
C PHE A 80 22.29 13.62 -15.41
N GLY A 81 22.73 14.05 -14.21
CA GLY A 81 23.60 15.21 -14.03
C GLY A 81 25.09 14.89 -13.78
N LEU A 82 25.43 13.65 -13.42
CA LEU A 82 26.76 13.27 -12.95
C LEU A 82 27.44 12.15 -13.76
N VAL A 83 26.84 11.68 -14.85
CA VAL A 83 27.42 10.64 -15.73
C VAL A 83 28.73 11.09 -16.39
N LEU A 84 29.01 12.37 -16.39
CA LEU A 84 30.24 12.89 -16.99
C LEU A 84 31.48 12.98 -16.06
N THR A 85 31.34 12.64 -14.77
CA THR A 85 32.46 12.94 -13.85
C THR A 85 32.92 11.79 -12.95
N TYR A 86 32.30 10.59 -12.96
CA TYR A 86 32.69 9.56 -11.97
C TYR A 86 32.76 8.14 -12.52
N GLU A 87 33.81 7.86 -13.27
CA GLU A 87 34.24 6.49 -13.62
C GLU A 87 35.03 5.78 -12.49
N HIS A 88 35.02 6.29 -11.26
CA HIS A 88 35.79 5.64 -10.19
C HIS A 88 34.98 5.35 -8.92
N SER A 89 34.93 4.07 -8.61
CA SER A 89 34.50 3.46 -7.34
C SER A 89 33.01 3.57 -6.99
N LEU A 90 32.16 2.80 -7.66
CA LEU A 90 30.87 2.35 -7.10
C LEU A 90 31.13 1.33 -5.97
N SER A 91 31.47 1.80 -4.79
CA SER A 91 31.37 0.99 -3.58
C SER A 91 29.88 0.73 -3.31
N PHE A 92 29.41 -0.50 -3.52
CA PHE A 92 28.03 -0.91 -3.26
C PHE A 92 27.59 -0.72 -1.79
N SER A 93 28.53 -0.72 -0.86
CA SER A 93 28.24 -0.65 0.57
C SER A 93 27.57 0.66 1.02
N PRO A 94 28.02 1.87 0.64
CA PRO A 94 27.32 3.11 1.03
C PRO A 94 25.97 3.29 0.37
N LEU A 95 25.78 2.72 -0.84
CA LEU A 95 24.47 2.75 -1.53
C LEU A 95 23.45 1.92 -0.77
N LEU A 96 23.79 0.69 -0.38
CA LEU A 96 22.92 -0.19 0.39
C LEU A 96 22.52 0.42 1.74
N VAL A 97 23.45 1.06 2.44
CA VAL A 97 23.17 1.73 3.72
C VAL A 97 22.18 2.89 3.53
N ARG A 98 22.37 3.70 2.48
CA ARG A 98 21.44 4.79 2.13
C ARG A 98 20.04 4.26 1.78
N MET A 99 19.98 3.21 0.95
CA MET A 99 18.72 2.56 0.59
C MET A 99 17.98 2.05 1.82
N LYS A 100 18.67 1.34 2.72
CA LYS A 100 18.08 0.81 3.96
C LYS A 100 17.54 1.93 4.85
N ARG A 101 18.28 3.03 4.99
CA ARG A 101 17.86 4.19 5.78
C ARG A 101 16.62 4.87 5.18
N SER A 102 16.59 5.05 3.85
CA SER A 102 15.45 5.64 3.14
C SER A 102 14.22 4.75 3.22
N ALA A 103 14.37 3.43 3.09
CA ALA A 103 13.29 2.46 3.23
C ALA A 103 12.68 2.48 4.65
N TRP A 104 13.52 2.55 5.69
CA TRP A 104 13.06 2.64 7.07
C TRP A 104 12.33 3.95 7.37
N GLN A 105 12.78 5.05 6.79
CA GLN A 105 12.08 6.33 6.89
C GLN A 105 10.72 6.30 6.19
N ALA A 106 10.65 5.75 4.97
CA ALA A 106 9.41 5.57 4.23
C ALA A 106 8.41 4.71 5.02
N LEU A 107 8.87 3.60 5.60
CA LEU A 107 8.04 2.73 6.43
C LEU A 107 7.46 3.47 7.64
N ARG A 108 8.26 4.27 8.35
CA ARG A 108 7.78 5.04 9.51
C ARG A 108 6.73 6.08 9.13
N ILE A 109 6.96 6.82 8.03
CA ILE A 109 5.99 7.79 7.53
C ILE A 109 4.70 7.09 7.12
N TYR A 110 4.81 6.00 6.37
CA TYR A 110 3.65 5.24 5.91
C TYR A 110 2.85 4.64 7.07
N ALA A 111 3.52 4.08 8.08
CA ALA A 111 2.88 3.60 9.30
C ALA A 111 2.20 4.73 10.10
N GLY A 112 2.83 5.89 10.19
CA GLY A 112 2.25 7.08 10.82
C GLY A 112 0.98 7.56 10.12
N LEU A 113 1.00 7.63 8.78
CA LEU A 113 -0.18 7.97 7.98
C LEU A 113 -1.29 6.93 8.15
N THR A 114 -0.93 5.63 8.22
CA THR A 114 -1.91 4.56 8.50
C THR A 114 -2.56 4.74 9.86
N ALA A 115 -1.80 5.09 10.89
CA ALA A 115 -2.32 5.33 12.23
C ALA A 115 -3.27 6.55 12.26
N ILE A 116 -2.93 7.63 11.55
CA ILE A 116 -3.79 8.81 11.43
C ILE A 116 -5.10 8.45 10.71
N SER A 117 -5.02 7.74 9.59
CA SER A 117 -6.19 7.30 8.82
C SER A 117 -7.08 6.35 9.64
N LEU A 118 -6.48 5.40 10.36
CA LEU A 118 -7.19 4.50 11.27
C LEU A 118 -7.98 5.30 12.32
N PHE A 119 -7.35 6.30 12.92
CA PHE A 119 -7.98 7.15 13.92
C PHE A 119 -9.15 7.96 13.33
N LEU A 120 -9.00 8.49 12.10
CA LEU A 120 -10.07 9.19 11.39
C LEU A 120 -11.29 8.30 11.14
N PHE A 121 -11.09 7.08 10.65
CA PHE A 121 -12.17 6.12 10.42
C PHE A 121 -12.83 5.65 11.71
N TYR A 122 -12.05 5.47 12.77
CA TYR A 122 -12.58 5.13 14.08
C TYR A 122 -13.48 6.25 14.65
N LEU A 123 -13.06 7.51 14.52
CA LEU A 123 -13.88 8.67 14.90
C LEU A 123 -15.14 8.83 14.04
N ALA A 124 -15.11 8.38 12.78
CA ALA A 124 -16.27 8.36 11.91
C ALA A 124 -17.30 7.28 12.28
N GLY A 125 -17.02 6.45 13.30
CA GLY A 125 -17.96 5.47 13.86
C GLY A 125 -17.80 4.05 13.35
N LEU A 126 -16.68 3.73 12.65
CA LEU A 126 -16.38 2.36 12.26
C LEU A 126 -15.83 1.53 13.42
N GLY A 127 -16.08 0.23 13.37
CA GLY A 127 -15.44 -0.74 14.27
C GLY A 127 -13.89 -0.71 14.10
N PRO A 128 -13.13 -1.14 15.12
CA PRO A 128 -11.66 -1.05 15.08
C PRO A 128 -11.02 -1.85 13.94
N LEU A 129 -11.56 -3.01 13.63
CA LEU A 129 -11.08 -3.86 12.54
C LEU A 129 -11.45 -3.30 11.16
N ASP A 130 -12.67 -2.76 11.01
CA ASP A 130 -13.10 -2.12 9.77
C ASP A 130 -12.32 -0.82 9.52
N SER A 131 -12.05 -0.06 10.58
CA SER A 131 -11.20 1.14 10.51
C SER A 131 -9.79 0.81 10.04
N LEU A 132 -9.22 -0.32 10.51
CA LEU A 132 -7.90 -0.79 10.08
C LEU A 132 -7.90 -1.19 8.59
N SER A 133 -8.89 -1.98 8.18
CA SER A 133 -9.05 -2.41 6.80
C SER A 133 -9.19 -1.20 5.86
N MET A 134 -10.08 -0.27 6.20
CA MET A 134 -10.31 0.97 5.44
C MET A 134 -9.08 1.88 5.38
N ALA A 135 -8.36 2.04 6.50
CA ALA A 135 -7.14 2.83 6.53
C ALA A 135 -6.06 2.23 5.62
N MET A 136 -5.87 0.91 5.66
CA MET A 136 -4.93 0.21 4.79
C MET A 136 -5.30 0.35 3.32
N MET A 137 -6.57 0.15 2.95
CA MET A 137 -7.06 0.26 1.58
C MET A 137 -6.99 1.68 1.04
N SER A 138 -7.39 2.69 1.82
CA SER A 138 -7.34 4.10 1.42
C SER A 138 -5.92 4.56 1.15
N LEU A 139 -4.97 4.20 2.01
CA LEU A 139 -3.56 4.57 1.85
C LEU A 139 -2.85 3.81 0.74
N SER A 140 -3.24 2.57 0.49
CA SER A 140 -2.70 1.80 -0.62
C SER A 140 -3.19 2.28 -1.99
N THR A 141 -4.14 3.22 -2.03
CA THR A 141 -4.83 3.66 -3.26
C THR A 141 -5.43 2.51 -4.06
N GLY A 142 -5.61 1.35 -3.40
CA GLY A 142 -6.06 0.10 -4.01
C GLY A 142 -7.55 0.07 -4.34
N GLY A 143 -8.30 1.13 -4.04
CA GLY A 143 -9.74 1.18 -4.29
C GLY A 143 -10.51 0.04 -3.59
N GLY A 144 -11.75 -0.14 -3.99
CA GLY A 144 -12.53 -1.31 -3.58
C GLY A 144 -12.74 -1.41 -2.08
N ALA A 145 -13.49 -0.47 -1.55
CA ALA A 145 -13.98 -0.59 -0.19
C ALA A 145 -14.80 -1.87 -0.08
N ASP A 146 -14.34 -2.79 0.74
CA ASP A 146 -15.10 -3.98 1.12
C ASP A 146 -16.31 -3.63 1.99
N LEU A 147 -16.40 -2.38 2.43
CA LEU A 147 -17.61 -1.82 3.02
C LEU A 147 -18.68 -1.64 1.95
N PRO A 148 -19.89 -2.10 2.21
CA PRO A 148 -21.01 -1.84 1.32
C PRO A 148 -21.08 -0.35 0.99
N VAL A 149 -21.10 -0.02 -0.29
CA VAL A 149 -21.09 1.37 -0.79
C VAL A 149 -22.20 2.22 -0.17
N PHE A 150 -23.32 1.60 0.23
CA PHE A 150 -24.42 2.28 0.91
C PHE A 150 -24.06 2.78 2.33
N MET A 151 -23.12 2.16 3.05
CA MET A 151 -22.65 2.66 4.34
C MET A 151 -21.88 3.99 4.17
N LEU A 152 -21.07 4.08 3.13
CA LEU A 152 -20.38 5.32 2.80
C LEU A 152 -21.35 6.44 2.41
N GLN A 153 -22.38 6.12 1.61
CA GLN A 153 -23.35 7.09 1.11
C GLN A 153 -24.25 7.69 2.20
N ASN A 154 -24.46 6.99 3.29
CA ASN A 154 -25.32 7.43 4.38
C ASN A 154 -24.59 8.09 5.57
N ASN A 155 -23.25 8.16 5.53
CA ASN A 155 -22.46 8.74 6.62
C ASN A 155 -21.45 9.76 6.08
N PRO A 156 -21.78 11.08 6.10
CA PRO A 156 -20.90 12.11 5.59
C PRO A 156 -19.56 12.20 6.34
N TRP A 157 -19.49 11.81 7.60
CA TRP A 157 -18.24 11.76 8.37
C TRP A 157 -17.29 10.70 7.85
N LEU A 158 -17.84 9.59 7.40
CA LEU A 158 -17.06 8.49 6.81
C LEU A 158 -16.49 8.89 5.44
N GLU A 159 -17.30 9.60 4.63
CA GLU A 159 -16.86 10.13 3.35
C GLU A 159 -15.74 11.16 3.53
N MET A 160 -15.90 12.07 4.51
CA MET A 160 -14.86 13.05 4.84
C MET A 160 -13.58 12.38 5.33
N ALA A 161 -13.67 11.36 6.16
CA ALA A 161 -12.51 10.57 6.61
C ALA A 161 -11.80 9.90 5.43
N ALA A 162 -12.57 9.35 4.48
CA ALA A 162 -12.02 8.72 3.27
C ALA A 162 -11.31 9.76 2.38
N ILE A 163 -11.92 10.91 2.12
CA ILE A 163 -11.31 12.00 1.34
C ILE A 163 -10.01 12.47 1.98
N LEU A 164 -10.01 12.72 3.28
CA LEU A 164 -8.80 13.13 4.00
C LEU A 164 -7.69 12.07 3.94
N SER A 165 -8.05 10.79 4.10
CA SER A 165 -7.09 9.68 4.00
C SER A 165 -6.49 9.55 2.59
N MET A 166 -7.30 9.72 1.54
CA MET A 166 -6.83 9.73 0.15
C MET A 166 -5.90 10.91 -0.14
N LEU A 167 -6.24 12.11 0.36
CA LEU A 167 -5.38 13.29 0.22
C LEU A 167 -4.04 13.10 0.94
N LEU A 168 -4.04 12.51 2.13
CA LEU A 168 -2.82 12.15 2.84
C LEU A 168 -1.98 11.13 2.07
N ALA A 169 -2.61 10.14 1.44
CA ALA A 169 -1.92 9.15 0.62
C ALA A 169 -1.27 9.76 -0.64
N CYS A 170 -1.93 10.74 -1.26
CA CYS A 170 -1.40 11.47 -2.41
C CYS A 170 -0.27 12.44 -2.07
N GLY A 171 -0.02 12.69 -0.77
CA GLY A 171 1.03 13.60 -0.31
C GLY A 171 2.41 13.20 -0.80
N ASN A 172 3.27 14.19 -1.03
CA ASN A 172 4.64 13.96 -1.45
C ASN A 172 5.48 13.41 -0.29
N PHE A 173 5.85 12.15 -0.35
CA PHE A 173 6.68 11.48 0.66
C PHE A 173 8.02 12.19 0.93
N LEU A 174 8.54 12.94 -0.03
CA LEU A 174 9.75 13.74 0.15
C LEU A 174 9.51 14.95 1.08
N LEU A 175 8.33 15.56 1.01
CA LEU A 175 7.94 16.65 1.92
C LEU A 175 7.72 16.14 3.34
N TYR A 176 7.06 15.00 3.49
CA TYR A 176 6.91 14.35 4.80
C TYR A 176 8.28 14.00 5.43
N ARG A 177 9.27 13.65 4.61
CA ARG A 177 10.63 13.38 5.07
C ARG A 177 11.34 14.65 5.60
N GLN A 178 11.00 15.83 5.11
CA GLN A 178 11.59 17.09 5.57
C GLN A 178 10.94 17.58 6.87
N ALA A 179 9.71 17.13 7.15
CA ALA A 179 8.95 17.53 8.34
C ALA A 179 9.26 16.67 9.58
N VAL A 180 9.94 15.50 9.40
CA VAL A 180 10.33 14.54 10.44
C VAL A 180 11.86 14.44 10.51
#